data_5e361a7e187e582a2ea25c18a85ddecf
#
_entry.id   5e361a7e187e582a2ea25c18a85ddecf
#
_cell.length_a   1.000
_cell.length_b   1.000
_cell.length_c   1.000
_cell.angle_alpha   90.00
_cell.angle_beta   90.00
_cell.angle_gamma   90.00
#
_symmetry.space_group_name_H-M   'P 1'
#
loop_
_entity.id
_entity.type
_entity.pdbx_description
1 polymer ?
#
loop_
_entity_poly.entity_id
_entity_poly.type
_entity_poly.pdbx_seq_one_letter_code
_entity_poly.pdbx_strand_id
1 'polypeptide(L)'
;MIWEQEDESSYIPPPLPEPPAPPEPHVLDQVVPEIREIFDNILKYRVDPTGSTYGITLQTLSEQLAVLPVNNIVSTDSEYRYKRKGHMYDPILRSFVQGCGGQISTWAQEEFTTTPVVLRGITKRKQMEACRAAGRDFFYIDTGYFGNGKKKTFHRITRNDVQWFGDIVERPWDRLEKTNVRPKKMRRGTNILIAPPSQKLLNNYDIILEDWLTNVQEEIKKYSDRPVIVRTKQGRSTRVNDDTMEMALDRDVHCLVTFSSIAAGEALLHGKPAITLGPNAAAPLCSQRLDEIENPRIPSIEEVEAWARHMAYCQFTEVEMRDGTAWRILNNA
;
A
#
# COMPACT_ATOMS: atom_id res chain seq x y z
N MET A 1 17.89 66.10 16.48
CA MET A 1 17.09 65.02 17.02
C MET A 1 18.00 63.81 17.05
N ILE A 2 18.47 63.46 18.22
CA ILE A 2 19.39 62.36 18.49
C ILE A 2 18.47 61.19 18.87
N TRP A 3 18.54 60.11 18.15
CA TRP A 3 17.86 58.86 18.50
C TRP A 3 18.77 58.10 19.45
N GLU A 4 18.35 57.96 20.69
CA GLU A 4 18.96 57.05 21.65
C GLU A 4 18.68 55.63 21.21
N GLN A 5 19.74 54.82 21.02
CA GLN A 5 19.68 53.41 20.87
C GLN A 5 19.46 52.80 22.26
N GLU A 6 18.31 52.17 22.48
CA GLU A 6 18.08 51.34 23.66
C GLU A 6 18.95 50.08 23.54
N ASP A 7 19.66 49.80 24.62
CA ASP A 7 20.56 48.67 24.77
C ASP A 7 19.77 47.35 25.00
N GLU A 8 19.69 46.49 23.98
CA GLU A 8 18.98 45.20 24.00
C GLU A 8 19.75 44.09 24.75
N SER A 9 20.76 44.41 25.57
CA SER A 9 21.69 43.41 26.15
C SER A 9 21.27 42.76 27.48
N SER A 10 20.02 42.88 27.94
CA SER A 10 19.65 42.39 29.29
C SER A 10 18.45 41.41 29.36
N TYR A 11 18.04 40.81 28.24
CA TYR A 11 17.01 39.76 28.31
C TYR A 11 17.64 38.42 28.69
N ILE A 12 17.57 38.06 29.95
CA ILE A 12 17.82 36.67 30.43
C ILE A 12 16.48 35.94 30.37
N PRO A 13 16.32 34.95 29.43
CA PRO A 13 15.09 34.21 29.40
C PRO A 13 14.89 33.45 30.72
N PRO A 14 13.64 33.28 31.18
CA PRO A 14 13.36 32.50 32.37
C PRO A 14 13.87 31.07 32.18
N PRO A 15 14.35 30.42 33.26
CA PRO A 15 14.81 29.04 33.18
C PRO A 15 13.67 28.17 32.66
N LEU A 16 14.00 27.25 31.73
CA LEU A 16 13.04 26.28 31.23
C LEU A 16 12.43 25.51 32.42
N PRO A 17 11.12 25.25 32.40
CA PRO A 17 10.50 24.43 33.45
C PRO A 17 11.22 23.10 33.55
N GLU A 18 11.51 22.67 34.77
CA GLU A 18 12.10 21.37 35.05
C GLU A 18 11.26 20.29 34.36
N PRO A 19 11.91 19.29 33.71
CA PRO A 19 11.19 18.16 33.14
C PRO A 19 10.36 17.50 34.24
N PRO A 20 9.13 17.06 33.91
CA PRO A 20 8.30 16.37 34.91
C PRO A 20 9.08 15.21 35.53
N ALA A 21 8.98 15.08 36.84
CA ALA A 21 9.62 14.00 37.58
C ALA A 21 9.30 12.65 36.91
N PRO A 22 10.27 11.72 36.79
CA PRO A 22 10.01 10.40 36.25
C PRO A 22 8.86 9.75 37.04
N PRO A 23 7.95 9.03 36.36
CA PRO A 23 6.83 8.39 37.05
C PRO A 23 7.34 7.47 38.16
N GLU A 24 6.61 7.47 39.26
CA GLU A 24 6.99 6.76 40.49
C GLU A 24 7.38 5.29 40.25
N PRO A 25 8.36 4.73 40.97
CA PRO A 25 9.00 3.45 40.69
C PRO A 25 8.10 2.21 40.81
N HIS A 26 6.87 2.33 41.28
CA HIS A 26 5.99 1.24 41.61
C HIS A 26 5.58 0.29 40.47
N VAL A 27 5.62 0.73 39.20
CA VAL A 27 5.26 -0.13 38.06
C VAL A 27 6.49 -0.88 37.53
N LEU A 28 7.67 -0.28 37.61
CA LEU A 28 8.90 -0.86 37.08
C LEU A 28 9.54 -1.91 38.00
N ASP A 29 9.28 -1.85 39.29
CA ASP A 29 9.84 -2.82 40.27
C ASP A 29 9.20 -4.21 40.15
N GLN A 30 8.08 -4.33 39.44
CA GLN A 30 7.41 -5.59 39.15
C GLN A 30 7.78 -6.18 37.78
N VAL A 31 8.58 -5.48 37.01
CA VAL A 31 8.99 -5.91 35.67
C VAL A 31 10.22 -6.81 35.79
N VAL A 32 10.17 -7.98 35.15
CA VAL A 32 11.28 -8.93 35.11
C VAL A 32 12.58 -8.22 34.70
N PRO A 33 13.74 -8.53 35.28
CA PRO A 33 15.00 -7.82 35.03
C PRO A 33 15.36 -7.68 33.54
N GLU A 34 15.06 -8.70 32.74
CA GLU A 34 15.29 -8.71 31.29
C GLU A 34 14.44 -7.68 30.55
N ILE A 35 13.21 -7.46 31.00
CA ILE A 35 12.31 -6.45 30.44
C ILE A 35 12.80 -5.05 30.81
N ARG A 36 13.37 -4.89 32.00
CA ARG A 36 13.97 -3.62 32.45
C ARG A 36 15.17 -3.25 31.58
N GLU A 37 16.06 -4.19 31.29
CA GLU A 37 17.19 -3.98 30.40
C GLU A 37 16.76 -3.57 28.97
N ILE A 38 15.66 -4.13 28.49
CA ILE A 38 15.08 -3.78 27.18
C ILE A 38 14.52 -2.35 27.20
N PHE A 39 13.80 -1.96 28.27
CA PHE A 39 13.31 -0.59 28.43
C PHE A 39 14.43 0.42 28.51
N ASP A 40 15.50 0.12 29.25
CA ASP A 40 16.68 0.97 29.37
C ASP A 40 17.42 1.10 28.04
N ASN A 41 17.50 0.04 27.25
CA ASN A 41 18.03 0.08 25.90
C ASN A 41 17.13 0.92 24.95
N ILE A 42 15.82 0.76 25.01
CA ILE A 42 14.88 1.57 24.24
C ILE A 42 15.00 3.05 24.60
N LEU A 43 15.11 3.39 25.88
CA LEU A 43 15.27 4.76 26.35
C LEU A 43 16.63 5.36 25.93
N LYS A 44 17.69 4.56 25.95
CA LYS A 44 19.04 4.98 25.51
C LYS A 44 19.09 5.35 24.03
N TYR A 45 18.30 4.68 23.18
CA TYR A 45 18.20 4.99 21.74
C TYR A 45 17.14 6.05 21.42
N ARG A 46 16.38 6.52 22.40
CA ARG A 46 15.32 7.51 22.21
C ARG A 46 15.80 8.94 22.02
N VAL A 47 17.05 9.22 22.28
CA VAL A 47 17.58 10.59 22.34
C VAL A 47 18.82 10.71 21.45
N ASP A 48 18.61 10.66 20.13
CA ASP A 48 19.54 11.33 19.22
C ASP A 48 18.81 12.47 18.50
N PRO A 49 19.07 13.74 18.88
CA PRO A 49 18.47 14.90 18.23
C PRO A 49 18.92 15.07 16.77
N THR A 50 19.92 14.31 16.31
CA THR A 50 20.40 14.38 14.93
C THR A 50 19.65 13.47 13.95
N GLY A 51 18.71 12.65 14.43
CA GLY A 51 17.75 11.92 13.59
C GLY A 51 18.32 10.76 12.78
N SER A 52 19.48 10.22 13.12
CA SER A 52 20.14 9.22 12.28
C SER A 52 19.89 7.76 12.62
N THR A 53 19.30 7.43 13.78
CA THR A 53 19.05 6.01 14.12
C THR A 53 17.84 5.83 15.02
N TYR A 54 16.68 5.56 14.43
CA TYR A 54 15.54 5.00 15.17
C TYR A 54 15.41 3.50 14.90
N GLY A 55 16.29 2.71 15.49
CA GLY A 55 16.07 1.28 15.62
C GLY A 55 15.31 0.98 16.90
N ILE A 56 13.97 1.09 16.91
CA ILE A 56 13.19 0.54 18.01
C ILE A 56 13.01 -0.93 17.70
N THR A 57 13.69 -1.78 18.44
CA THR A 57 13.52 -3.23 18.37
C THR A 57 12.28 -3.61 19.18
N LEU A 58 11.10 -3.45 18.60
CA LEU A 58 9.85 -3.91 19.21
C LEU A 58 9.77 -5.45 19.29
N GLN A 59 10.59 -6.12 18.50
CA GLN A 59 10.66 -7.56 18.40
C GLN A 59 10.95 -8.23 19.77
N THR A 60 12.05 -7.84 20.43
CA THR A 60 12.48 -8.45 21.69
C THR A 60 11.43 -8.26 22.79
N LEU A 61 10.78 -7.09 22.83
CA LEU A 61 9.71 -6.81 23.78
C LEU A 61 8.47 -7.68 23.50
N SER A 62 8.11 -7.86 22.23
CA SER A 62 6.96 -8.66 21.83
C SER A 62 7.20 -10.15 22.05
N GLU A 63 8.40 -10.66 21.78
CA GLU A 63 8.80 -12.05 22.06
C GLU A 63 8.72 -12.37 23.57
N GLN A 64 9.20 -11.45 24.40
CA GLN A 64 9.21 -11.62 25.85
C GLN A 64 7.84 -11.47 26.50
N LEU A 65 6.99 -10.62 25.95
CA LEU A 65 5.62 -10.45 26.44
C LEU A 65 4.67 -11.54 25.94
N ALA A 66 5.14 -12.47 25.08
CA ALA A 66 4.34 -13.54 24.45
C ALA A 66 3.03 -13.04 23.82
N VAL A 67 2.96 -11.75 23.46
CA VAL A 67 1.71 -11.08 23.07
C VAL A 67 1.39 -11.28 21.59
N LEU A 68 2.39 -11.59 20.75
CA LEU A 68 2.19 -11.92 19.32
C LEU A 68 3.41 -12.72 18.82
N PRO A 69 3.23 -13.66 17.88
CA PRO A 69 4.35 -14.24 17.17
C PRO A 69 5.05 -13.13 16.40
N VAL A 70 6.22 -12.75 16.83
CA VAL A 70 7.00 -11.71 16.17
C VAL A 70 7.76 -12.33 15.04
N ASN A 71 7.23 -12.18 13.84
CA ASN A 71 8.04 -12.35 12.66
C ASN A 71 8.80 -11.05 12.45
N ASN A 72 10.11 -11.13 12.40
CA ASN A 72 10.96 -9.99 12.13
C ASN A 72 10.65 -9.44 10.74
N ILE A 73 9.93 -8.34 10.69
CA ILE A 73 9.64 -7.63 9.46
C ILE A 73 10.46 -6.36 9.43
N VAL A 74 11.24 -6.19 8.39
CA VAL A 74 12.16 -5.08 8.25
C VAL A 74 11.75 -4.22 7.08
N SER A 75 11.76 -2.91 7.27
CA SER A 75 11.46 -1.92 6.25
C SER A 75 12.72 -1.38 5.60
N THR A 76 12.72 -1.28 4.27
CA THR A 76 13.85 -0.82 3.47
C THR A 76 13.71 0.60 2.93
N ASP A 77 12.69 1.34 3.36
CA ASP A 77 12.32 2.62 2.71
C ASP A 77 13.13 3.84 3.18
N SER A 78 14.01 3.69 4.19
CA SER A 78 14.72 4.83 4.79
C SER A 78 15.67 5.54 3.83
N GLU A 79 16.38 4.81 2.97
CA GLU A 79 17.40 5.38 2.08
C GLU A 79 16.82 6.24 0.93
N TYR A 80 15.71 5.83 0.35
CA TYR A 80 15.10 6.52 -0.79
C TYR A 80 14.48 7.86 -0.40
N ARG A 81 13.98 8.00 0.82
CA ARG A 81 13.34 9.22 1.30
C ARG A 81 14.29 10.23 1.89
N TYR A 82 15.41 9.78 2.40
CA TYR A 82 16.47 10.66 2.87
C TYR A 82 16.97 11.60 1.78
N LYS A 83 17.09 11.12 0.53
CA LYS A 83 17.48 11.93 -0.63
C LYS A 83 16.38 12.90 -1.11
N ARG A 84 15.14 12.74 -0.66
CA ARG A 84 13.97 13.53 -1.09
C ARG A 84 13.49 14.50 0.01
N LYS A 85 14.29 15.48 0.38
CA LYS A 85 13.92 16.62 1.26
C LYS A 85 13.64 16.28 2.73
N GLY A 86 14.47 15.47 3.40
CA GLY A 86 14.44 15.36 4.86
C GLY A 86 13.21 14.67 5.47
N HIS A 87 12.35 14.04 4.68
CA HIS A 87 11.24 13.25 5.19
C HIS A 87 11.61 11.76 5.27
N MET A 88 12.27 11.39 6.35
CA MET A 88 12.57 10.00 6.74
C MET A 88 11.34 9.15 7.10
N TYR A 89 10.14 9.59 6.73
CA TYR A 89 8.95 9.09 7.37
C TYR A 89 7.92 8.62 6.35
N ASP A 90 7.76 7.29 6.22
CA ASP A 90 6.57 6.71 5.63
C ASP A 90 5.60 6.26 6.73
N PRO A 91 4.54 7.02 7.04
CA PRO A 91 3.64 6.67 8.13
C PRO A 91 2.97 5.32 7.95
N ILE A 92 2.65 4.96 6.70
CA ILE A 92 1.98 3.68 6.41
C ILE A 92 2.91 2.50 6.68
N LEU A 93 4.16 2.59 6.20
CA LEU A 93 5.15 1.56 6.43
C LEU A 93 5.43 1.38 7.92
N ARG A 94 5.62 2.50 8.65
CA ARG A 94 5.82 2.48 10.11
C ARG A 94 4.63 1.89 10.85
N SER A 95 3.42 2.25 10.48
CA SER A 95 2.23 1.73 11.13
C SER A 95 2.12 0.21 10.98
N PHE A 96 2.44 -0.32 9.79
CA PHE A 96 2.44 -1.77 9.60
C PHE A 96 3.58 -2.45 10.38
N VAL A 97 4.79 -1.90 10.31
CA VAL A 97 5.95 -2.43 11.06
C VAL A 97 5.69 -2.42 12.57
N GLN A 98 5.08 -1.35 13.08
CA GLN A 98 4.68 -1.28 14.50
C GLN A 98 3.68 -2.38 14.86
N GLY A 99 2.65 -2.57 14.04
CA GLY A 99 1.59 -3.55 14.33
C GLY A 99 2.02 -5.01 14.21
N CYS A 100 3.09 -5.31 13.47
CA CYS A 100 3.66 -6.66 13.38
C CYS A 100 4.86 -6.87 14.31
N GLY A 101 5.24 -5.87 15.11
CA GLY A 101 6.40 -5.96 16.01
C GLY A 101 7.74 -5.97 15.28
N GLY A 102 7.80 -5.41 14.07
CA GLY A 102 9.02 -5.35 13.26
C GLY A 102 9.92 -4.17 13.59
N GLN A 103 11.02 -4.05 12.89
CA GLN A 103 11.96 -2.94 13.00
C GLN A 103 12.20 -2.27 11.64
N ILE A 104 12.63 -1.02 11.67
CA ILE A 104 13.00 -0.25 10.48
C ILE A 104 14.52 -0.33 10.30
N SER A 105 14.96 -0.70 9.09
CA SER A 105 16.38 -0.79 8.74
C SER A 105 16.65 -0.31 7.32
N THR A 106 17.91 -0.30 6.92
CA THR A 106 18.36 -0.05 5.55
C THR A 106 18.45 -1.35 4.76
N TRP A 107 18.37 -1.30 3.43
CA TRP A 107 18.52 -2.49 2.59
C TRP A 107 19.88 -3.18 2.79
N ALA A 108 20.94 -2.41 3.02
CA ALA A 108 22.28 -2.98 3.27
C ALA A 108 22.31 -3.85 4.54
N GLN A 109 21.54 -3.49 5.58
CA GLN A 109 21.39 -4.31 6.79
C GLN A 109 20.54 -5.55 6.54
N GLU A 110 19.60 -5.46 5.59
CA GLU A 110 18.67 -6.53 5.25
C GLU A 110 19.30 -7.67 4.43
N GLU A 111 20.34 -7.40 3.70
CA GLU A 111 20.97 -8.36 2.78
C GLU A 111 21.43 -9.66 3.48
N PHE A 112 21.67 -9.57 4.77
CA PHE A 112 22.17 -10.68 5.60
C PHE A 112 21.09 -11.34 6.48
N THR A 113 19.83 -10.99 6.35
CA THR A 113 18.76 -11.54 7.17
C THR A 113 17.80 -12.43 6.36
N THR A 114 17.22 -13.43 7.01
CA THR A 114 16.18 -14.30 6.43
C THR A 114 14.77 -13.84 6.80
N THR A 115 14.64 -12.80 7.62
CA THR A 115 13.36 -12.30 8.08
C THR A 115 12.57 -11.66 6.95
N PRO A 116 11.23 -11.76 6.94
CA PRO A 116 10.40 -11.12 5.94
C PRO A 116 10.63 -9.61 5.85
N VAL A 117 10.53 -9.05 4.65
CA VAL A 117 10.74 -7.62 4.37
C VAL A 117 9.42 -6.93 4.06
N VAL A 118 9.23 -5.71 4.54
CA VAL A 118 8.10 -4.86 4.12
C VAL A 118 8.58 -3.83 3.11
N LEU A 119 7.98 -3.85 1.94
CA LEU A 119 8.28 -2.96 0.83
C LEU A 119 7.05 -2.10 0.49
N ARG A 120 7.27 -0.82 0.18
CA ARG A 120 6.17 0.05 -0.23
C ARG A 120 6.44 0.75 -1.54
N GLY A 121 5.48 0.59 -2.47
CA GLY A 121 5.51 1.22 -3.78
C GLY A 121 6.31 0.44 -4.81
N ILE A 122 5.86 0.53 -6.07
CA ILE A 122 6.29 -0.28 -7.21
C ILE A 122 7.75 -0.08 -7.63
N THR A 123 8.44 0.92 -7.09
CA THR A 123 9.86 1.20 -7.44
C THR A 123 10.86 0.28 -6.75
N LYS A 124 10.41 -0.73 -6.02
CA LYS A 124 11.24 -1.65 -5.24
C LYS A 124 11.54 -2.97 -5.97
N ARG A 125 11.55 -2.97 -7.31
CA ARG A 125 11.77 -4.15 -8.14
C ARG A 125 13.02 -4.94 -7.72
N LYS A 126 14.18 -4.28 -7.60
CA LYS A 126 15.45 -4.93 -7.23
C LYS A 126 15.37 -5.65 -5.88
N GLN A 127 14.71 -5.03 -4.89
CA GLN A 127 14.51 -5.63 -3.57
C GLN A 127 13.57 -6.84 -3.64
N MET A 128 12.47 -6.76 -4.39
CA MET A 128 11.56 -7.89 -4.60
C MET A 128 12.25 -9.05 -5.32
N GLU A 129 13.05 -8.77 -6.35
CA GLU A 129 13.83 -9.77 -7.07
C GLU A 129 14.87 -10.44 -6.14
N ALA A 130 15.58 -9.66 -5.33
CA ALA A 130 16.53 -10.19 -4.35
C ALA A 130 15.84 -11.08 -3.30
N CYS A 131 14.65 -10.68 -2.81
CA CYS A 131 13.87 -11.51 -1.90
C CYS A 131 13.47 -12.84 -2.56
N ARG A 132 12.96 -12.81 -3.79
CA ARG A 132 12.58 -14.02 -4.53
C ARG A 132 13.79 -14.95 -4.77
N ALA A 133 14.93 -14.38 -5.18
CA ALA A 133 16.17 -15.14 -5.41
C ALA A 133 16.68 -15.82 -4.13
N ALA A 134 16.50 -15.17 -2.98
CA ALA A 134 16.90 -15.69 -1.67
C ALA A 134 15.85 -16.60 -1.01
N GLY A 135 14.68 -16.83 -1.64
CA GLY A 135 13.55 -17.52 -1.02
C GLY A 135 13.01 -16.79 0.21
N ARG A 136 13.20 -15.48 0.29
CA ARG A 136 12.83 -14.63 1.41
C ARG A 136 11.44 -14.04 1.19
N ASP A 137 10.56 -14.19 2.15
CA ASP A 137 9.25 -13.56 2.11
C ASP A 137 9.33 -12.03 2.13
N PHE A 138 8.41 -11.39 1.43
CA PHE A 138 8.20 -9.95 1.53
C PHE A 138 6.71 -9.60 1.54
N PHE A 139 6.38 -8.52 2.23
CA PHE A 139 5.08 -7.89 2.18
C PHE A 139 5.15 -6.61 1.36
N TYR A 140 4.29 -6.49 0.36
CA TYR A 140 4.23 -5.32 -0.51
C TYR A 140 3.00 -4.47 -0.19
N ILE A 141 3.22 -3.20 0.10
CA ILE A 141 2.16 -2.24 0.43
C ILE A 141 1.99 -1.23 -0.70
N ASP A 142 0.76 -1.04 -1.17
CA ASP A 142 0.41 0.02 -2.12
C ASP A 142 -1.03 0.52 -1.87
N THR A 143 -1.54 1.39 -2.75
CA THR A 143 -2.92 1.87 -2.71
C THR A 143 -3.90 0.70 -2.70
N GLY A 144 -4.91 0.75 -1.85
CA GLY A 144 -5.96 -0.27 -1.77
C GLY A 144 -6.72 -0.46 -3.07
N TYR A 145 -7.43 -1.57 -3.17
CA TYR A 145 -8.14 -1.97 -4.39
C TYR A 145 -9.33 -1.05 -4.70
N PHE A 146 -10.04 -0.59 -3.67
CA PHE A 146 -11.22 0.27 -3.80
C PHE A 146 -11.53 1.01 -2.47
N GLY A 147 -12.56 1.84 -2.47
CA GLY A 147 -12.98 2.61 -1.29
C GLY A 147 -12.08 3.84 -1.02
N ASN A 148 -11.17 4.14 -1.92
CA ASN A 148 -10.27 5.29 -1.82
C ASN A 148 -10.80 6.48 -2.61
N GLY A 149 -11.31 7.50 -1.90
CA GLY A 149 -11.66 8.79 -2.49
C GLY A 149 -10.42 9.69 -2.70
N LYS A 150 -10.59 10.99 -2.43
CA LYS A 150 -9.48 11.97 -2.50
C LYS A 150 -8.35 11.63 -1.51
N LYS A 151 -8.69 11.09 -0.34
CA LYS A 151 -7.73 10.58 0.66
C LYS A 151 -7.53 9.09 0.43
N LYS A 152 -6.28 8.64 0.46
CA LYS A 152 -5.94 7.22 0.44
C LYS A 152 -6.15 6.65 1.83
N THR A 153 -7.33 6.12 2.08
CA THR A 153 -7.73 5.55 3.37
C THR A 153 -7.27 4.10 3.50
N PHE A 154 -7.41 3.34 2.40
CA PHE A 154 -7.06 1.92 2.38
C PHE A 154 -5.77 1.68 1.60
N HIS A 155 -4.96 0.76 2.10
CA HIS A 155 -3.75 0.27 1.49
C HIS A 155 -3.83 -1.25 1.39
N ARG A 156 -3.58 -1.81 0.20
CA ARG A 156 -3.45 -3.26 0.05
C ARG A 156 -2.12 -3.72 0.60
N ILE A 157 -2.12 -4.91 1.15
CA ILE A 157 -0.92 -5.62 1.56
C ILE A 157 -0.95 -7.00 0.89
N THR A 158 0.07 -7.30 0.11
CA THR A 158 0.22 -8.61 -0.55
C THR A 158 1.50 -9.28 -0.08
N ARG A 159 1.53 -10.60 -0.10
CA ARG A 159 2.72 -11.40 0.25
C ARG A 159 3.36 -11.93 -1.03
N ASN A 160 4.66 -11.74 -1.18
CA ASN A 160 5.52 -12.25 -2.25
C ASN A 160 5.20 -11.77 -3.66
N ASP A 161 4.24 -10.87 -3.83
CA ASP A 161 3.92 -10.27 -5.11
C ASP A 161 3.35 -8.83 -4.95
N VAL A 162 3.24 -8.11 -6.09
CA VAL A 162 2.66 -6.76 -6.17
C VAL A 162 1.13 -6.76 -6.30
N GLN A 163 0.57 -7.91 -6.65
CA GLN A 163 -0.86 -8.15 -6.74
C GLN A 163 -1.23 -9.36 -5.89
N TRP A 164 -2.46 -9.41 -5.46
CA TRP A 164 -2.99 -10.61 -4.83
C TRP A 164 -3.20 -11.71 -5.87
N PHE A 165 -2.83 -12.92 -5.50
CA PHE A 165 -3.08 -14.15 -6.24
C PHE A 165 -3.62 -15.20 -5.28
N GLY A 166 -4.45 -16.09 -5.77
CA GLY A 166 -4.98 -17.21 -5.02
C GLY A 166 -6.47 -17.40 -5.25
N ASP A 167 -7.07 -18.27 -4.46
CA ASP A 167 -8.50 -18.54 -4.49
C ASP A 167 -9.27 -17.46 -3.73
N ILE A 168 -10.46 -17.13 -4.23
CA ILE A 168 -11.39 -16.26 -3.55
C ILE A 168 -11.96 -17.02 -2.36
N VAL A 169 -11.62 -16.57 -1.15
CA VAL A 169 -12.14 -17.14 0.10
C VAL A 169 -13.40 -16.40 0.52
N GLU A 170 -14.41 -17.14 0.93
CA GLU A 170 -15.64 -16.57 1.50
C GLU A 170 -15.32 -15.73 2.74
N ARG A 171 -15.80 -14.49 2.75
CA ARG A 171 -15.55 -13.51 3.82
C ARG A 171 -16.86 -12.82 4.23
N PRO A 172 -17.01 -12.42 5.50
CA PRO A 172 -18.16 -11.62 5.93
C PRO A 172 -18.17 -10.23 5.29
N TRP A 173 -19.29 -9.52 5.40
CA TRP A 173 -19.52 -8.21 4.80
C TRP A 173 -18.86 -7.05 5.55
N ASP A 174 -18.53 -7.23 6.83
CA ASP A 174 -18.09 -6.23 7.78
C ASP A 174 -16.98 -5.30 7.25
N ARG A 175 -16.00 -5.85 6.53
CA ARG A 175 -14.90 -5.07 5.96
C ARG A 175 -15.27 -4.37 4.66
N LEU A 176 -16.07 -5.01 3.81
CA LEU A 176 -16.55 -4.37 2.59
C LEU A 176 -17.45 -3.18 2.92
N GLU A 177 -18.30 -3.30 3.93
CA GLU A 177 -19.16 -2.22 4.40
C GLU A 177 -18.40 -0.95 4.81
N LYS A 178 -17.22 -1.11 5.45
CA LYS A 178 -16.35 0.01 5.81
C LYS A 178 -15.83 0.81 4.60
N THR A 179 -15.83 0.22 3.42
CA THR A 179 -15.35 0.88 2.21
C THR A 179 -16.41 1.76 1.53
N ASN A 180 -17.66 1.66 1.93
CA ASN A 180 -18.83 2.28 1.29
C ASN A 180 -18.99 1.90 -0.20
N VAL A 181 -18.38 0.80 -0.64
CA VAL A 181 -18.50 0.29 -2.01
C VAL A 181 -19.61 -0.77 -2.05
N ARG A 182 -20.42 -0.71 -3.11
CA ARG A 182 -21.45 -1.72 -3.40
C ARG A 182 -21.29 -2.16 -4.85
N PRO A 183 -21.07 -3.45 -5.11
CA PRO A 183 -21.03 -3.99 -6.46
C PRO A 183 -22.34 -3.70 -7.21
N LYS A 184 -22.22 -3.35 -8.48
CA LYS A 184 -23.36 -3.09 -9.37
C LYS A 184 -23.53 -4.28 -10.32
N LYS A 185 -24.79 -4.53 -10.74
CA LYS A 185 -25.10 -5.53 -11.76
C LYS A 185 -24.36 -5.26 -13.04
N MET A 186 -23.83 -6.30 -13.68
CA MET A 186 -23.09 -6.20 -14.96
C MET A 186 -23.99 -5.61 -16.06
N ARG A 187 -23.44 -4.66 -16.79
CA ARG A 187 -24.07 -4.04 -17.96
C ARG A 187 -22.99 -3.66 -18.99
N ARG A 188 -23.24 -3.99 -20.21
CA ARG A 188 -22.35 -3.62 -21.34
C ARG A 188 -22.89 -2.38 -22.05
N GLY A 189 -21.99 -1.56 -22.53
CA GLY A 189 -22.27 -0.43 -23.40
C GLY A 189 -21.68 -0.64 -24.79
N THR A 190 -21.24 0.46 -25.40
CA THR A 190 -20.72 0.49 -26.76
C THR A 190 -19.20 0.58 -26.81
N ASN A 191 -18.58 1.37 -25.92
CA ASN A 191 -17.18 1.76 -26.02
C ASN A 191 -16.23 0.79 -25.29
N ILE A 192 -15.07 0.55 -25.86
CA ILE A 192 -13.96 -0.12 -25.18
C ILE A 192 -13.15 0.94 -24.44
N LEU A 193 -12.96 0.78 -23.13
CA LEU A 193 -12.17 1.69 -22.30
C LEU A 193 -10.80 1.07 -22.01
N ILE A 194 -9.74 1.63 -22.58
CA ILE A 194 -8.37 1.25 -22.19
C ILE A 194 -7.92 2.12 -21.02
N ALA A 195 -7.59 1.48 -19.90
CA ALA A 195 -6.99 2.10 -18.72
C ALA A 195 -5.53 1.64 -18.59
N PRO A 196 -4.57 2.30 -19.27
CA PRO A 196 -3.19 1.88 -19.25
C PRO A 196 -2.59 2.00 -17.84
N PRO A 197 -1.68 1.10 -17.45
CA PRO A 197 -0.94 1.23 -16.21
C PRO A 197 0.06 2.40 -16.30
N SER A 198 0.68 2.74 -15.18
CA SER A 198 1.77 3.72 -15.21
C SER A 198 3.05 3.08 -15.76
N GLN A 199 3.91 3.87 -16.45
CA GLN A 199 5.23 3.40 -16.87
C GLN A 199 6.05 2.81 -15.71
N LYS A 200 5.90 3.35 -14.49
CA LYS A 200 6.57 2.81 -13.29
C LYS A 200 6.19 1.36 -12.98
N LEU A 201 4.95 0.99 -13.26
CA LEU A 201 4.51 -0.41 -13.09
C LEU A 201 5.04 -1.26 -14.24
N LEU A 202 4.95 -0.80 -15.46
CA LEU A 202 5.41 -1.53 -16.64
C LEU A 202 6.93 -1.78 -16.63
N ASN A 203 7.71 -0.90 -16.00
CA ASN A 203 9.15 -1.09 -15.82
C ASN A 203 9.48 -2.38 -15.02
N ASN A 204 8.55 -2.91 -14.21
CA ASN A 204 8.76 -4.19 -13.54
C ASN A 204 8.62 -5.39 -14.47
N TYR A 205 8.12 -5.17 -15.68
CA TYR A 205 7.89 -6.19 -16.69
C TYR A 205 8.70 -5.90 -17.97
N ASP A 206 9.58 -4.91 -17.93
CA ASP A 206 10.39 -4.44 -19.07
C ASP A 206 9.55 -4.04 -20.29
N ILE A 207 8.37 -3.45 -20.04
CA ILE A 207 7.40 -3.02 -21.05
C ILE A 207 7.41 -1.49 -21.15
N ILE A 208 7.42 -0.97 -22.38
CA ILE A 208 7.28 0.45 -22.69
C ILE A 208 5.78 0.76 -22.84
N LEU A 209 5.30 1.80 -22.17
CA LEU A 209 3.87 2.16 -22.16
C LEU A 209 3.33 2.48 -23.55
N GLU A 210 4.08 3.22 -24.35
CA GLU A 210 3.66 3.62 -25.68
C GLU A 210 3.52 2.41 -26.61
N ASP A 211 4.49 1.50 -26.58
CA ASP A 211 4.47 0.26 -27.36
C ASP A 211 3.30 -0.64 -26.92
N TRP A 212 3.12 -0.79 -25.59
CA TRP A 212 2.01 -1.57 -25.06
C TRP A 212 0.66 -1.02 -25.51
N LEU A 213 0.48 0.31 -25.44
CA LEU A 213 -0.78 0.94 -25.82
C LEU A 213 -1.04 0.79 -27.32
N THR A 214 -0.04 1.00 -28.16
CA THR A 214 -0.13 0.82 -29.61
C THR A 214 -0.52 -0.62 -29.96
N ASN A 215 0.21 -1.60 -29.40
CA ASN A 215 -0.03 -3.02 -29.64
C ASN A 215 -1.44 -3.45 -29.19
N VAL A 216 -1.91 -2.97 -28.02
CA VAL A 216 -3.25 -3.28 -27.53
C VAL A 216 -4.33 -2.68 -28.45
N GLN A 217 -4.15 -1.45 -28.92
CA GLN A 217 -5.12 -0.82 -29.84
C GLN A 217 -5.15 -1.52 -31.20
N GLU A 218 -3.99 -1.91 -31.72
CA GLU A 218 -3.90 -2.65 -32.98
C GLU A 218 -4.51 -4.05 -32.87
N GLU A 219 -4.27 -4.72 -31.75
CA GLU A 219 -4.83 -6.06 -31.51
C GLU A 219 -6.35 -6.00 -31.36
N ILE A 220 -6.89 -5.01 -30.63
CA ILE A 220 -8.34 -4.82 -30.47
C ILE A 220 -9.02 -4.65 -31.84
N LYS A 221 -8.43 -3.89 -32.78
CA LYS A 221 -8.97 -3.66 -34.13
C LYS A 221 -9.13 -4.93 -34.96
N LYS A 222 -8.44 -6.02 -34.62
CA LYS A 222 -8.60 -7.31 -35.30
C LYS A 222 -9.89 -8.02 -34.91
N TYR A 223 -10.45 -7.69 -33.76
CA TYR A 223 -11.57 -8.42 -33.16
C TYR A 223 -12.81 -7.55 -32.92
N SER A 224 -12.70 -6.22 -33.02
CA SER A 224 -13.79 -5.31 -32.71
C SER A 224 -13.70 -3.97 -33.47
N ASP A 225 -14.85 -3.53 -33.97
CA ASP A 225 -15.03 -2.20 -34.58
C ASP A 225 -15.57 -1.17 -33.58
N ARG A 226 -15.64 -1.50 -32.28
CA ARG A 226 -16.14 -0.60 -31.24
C ARG A 226 -15.24 0.61 -31.07
N PRO A 227 -15.79 1.78 -30.77
CA PRO A 227 -14.99 2.95 -30.41
C PRO A 227 -14.10 2.68 -29.20
N VAL A 228 -12.82 3.08 -29.30
CA VAL A 228 -11.83 2.90 -28.23
C VAL A 228 -11.58 4.23 -27.55
N ILE A 229 -11.75 4.28 -26.24
CA ILE A 229 -11.45 5.42 -25.39
C ILE A 229 -10.20 5.06 -24.58
N VAL A 230 -9.15 5.89 -24.66
CA VAL A 230 -7.95 5.72 -23.83
C VAL A 230 -7.99 6.72 -22.68
N ARG A 231 -7.95 6.20 -21.46
CA ARG A 231 -7.89 7.02 -20.25
C ARG A 231 -6.55 6.84 -19.55
N THR A 232 -5.63 7.75 -19.81
CA THR A 232 -4.35 7.80 -19.12
C THR A 232 -4.49 8.39 -17.72
N LYS A 233 -3.73 7.86 -16.76
CA LYS A 233 -3.69 8.39 -15.41
C LYS A 233 -2.99 9.74 -15.39
N GLN A 234 -3.72 10.80 -15.10
CA GLN A 234 -3.15 12.13 -14.96
C GLN A 234 -2.18 12.22 -13.77
N GLY A 235 -1.15 13.05 -13.94
CA GLY A 235 -0.21 13.37 -12.85
C GLY A 235 -0.92 14.02 -11.66
N ARG A 236 -0.37 13.89 -10.45
CA ARG A 236 -0.98 14.46 -9.24
C ARG A 236 -1.18 15.98 -9.31
N SER A 237 -0.28 16.69 -10.00
CA SER A 237 -0.32 18.14 -10.17
C SER A 237 -1.29 18.61 -11.25
N THR A 238 -1.67 17.73 -12.20
CA THR A 238 -2.52 18.04 -13.34
C THR A 238 -3.91 17.42 -13.24
N ARG A 239 -4.21 16.77 -12.12
CA ARG A 239 -5.48 16.05 -11.93
C ARG A 239 -6.64 17.03 -11.85
N VAL A 240 -7.43 17.08 -12.88
CA VAL A 240 -8.73 17.75 -12.89
C VAL A 240 -9.70 16.93 -12.05
N ASN A 241 -10.50 17.60 -11.20
CA ASN A 241 -11.43 16.92 -10.28
C ASN A 241 -12.49 16.07 -10.99
N ASP A 242 -12.68 16.27 -12.29
CA ASP A 242 -13.77 15.71 -13.10
C ASP A 242 -13.35 14.51 -13.97
N ASP A 243 -12.18 13.91 -13.72
CA ASP A 243 -11.73 12.68 -14.41
C ASP A 243 -11.50 11.53 -13.42
N THR A 244 -12.57 11.08 -12.76
CA THR A 244 -12.53 9.86 -11.93
C THR A 244 -12.68 8.61 -12.80
N MET A 245 -12.26 7.44 -12.28
CA MET A 245 -12.49 6.17 -12.97
C MET A 245 -14.00 5.90 -13.09
N GLU A 246 -14.79 6.23 -12.08
CA GLU A 246 -16.24 6.10 -12.09
C GLU A 246 -16.87 6.86 -13.26
N MET A 247 -16.51 8.14 -13.44
CA MET A 247 -16.98 8.95 -14.58
C MET A 247 -16.56 8.39 -15.94
N ALA A 248 -15.37 7.78 -16.01
CA ALA A 248 -14.93 7.13 -17.25
C ALA A 248 -15.76 5.87 -17.54
N LEU A 249 -16.09 5.09 -16.50
CA LEU A 249 -16.92 3.89 -16.62
C LEU A 249 -18.39 4.18 -16.96
N ASP A 250 -18.87 5.37 -16.64
CA ASP A 250 -20.21 5.84 -17.01
C ASP A 250 -20.35 6.26 -18.49
N ARG A 251 -19.24 6.33 -19.26
CA ARG A 251 -19.24 6.70 -20.69
C ARG A 251 -19.68 5.56 -21.62
N ASP A 252 -20.72 4.86 -21.28
CA ASP A 252 -21.27 3.74 -22.05
C ASP A 252 -20.23 2.67 -22.38
N VAL A 253 -19.47 2.24 -21.38
CA VAL A 253 -18.39 1.27 -21.52
C VAL A 253 -18.94 -0.15 -21.72
N HIS A 254 -18.49 -0.80 -22.81
CA HIS A 254 -18.70 -2.20 -23.10
C HIS A 254 -17.79 -3.10 -22.25
N CYS A 255 -16.49 -2.80 -22.27
CA CYS A 255 -15.47 -3.54 -21.54
C CYS A 255 -14.30 -2.62 -21.21
N LEU A 256 -13.67 -2.80 -20.03
CA LEU A 256 -12.42 -2.15 -19.67
C LEU A 256 -11.24 -3.09 -19.99
N VAL A 257 -10.19 -2.53 -20.62
CA VAL A 257 -8.92 -3.25 -20.89
C VAL A 257 -7.79 -2.61 -20.10
N THR A 258 -7.03 -3.42 -19.36
CA THR A 258 -5.86 -2.95 -18.63
C THR A 258 -4.80 -4.05 -18.50
N PHE A 259 -3.57 -3.69 -18.09
CA PHE A 259 -2.53 -4.67 -17.78
C PHE A 259 -2.64 -5.17 -16.33
N SER A 260 -2.22 -4.37 -15.37
CA SER A 260 -2.15 -4.74 -13.95
C SER A 260 -2.65 -3.61 -13.04
N SER A 261 -3.65 -2.85 -13.50
CA SER A 261 -4.21 -1.76 -12.73
C SER A 261 -5.37 -2.20 -11.84
N ILE A 262 -5.55 -1.55 -10.71
CA ILE A 262 -6.76 -1.68 -9.87
C ILE A 262 -8.04 -1.27 -10.62
N ALA A 263 -7.91 -0.60 -11.77
CA ALA A 263 -9.03 -0.20 -12.62
C ALA A 263 -9.93 -1.38 -13.05
N ALA A 264 -9.38 -2.60 -13.17
CA ALA A 264 -10.17 -3.79 -13.45
C ALA A 264 -11.16 -4.10 -12.32
N GLY A 265 -10.70 -4.06 -11.06
CA GLY A 265 -11.58 -4.22 -9.90
C GLY A 265 -12.60 -3.09 -9.77
N GLU A 266 -12.20 -1.84 -10.06
CA GLU A 266 -13.12 -0.69 -10.09
C GLU A 266 -14.19 -0.88 -11.18
N ALA A 267 -13.84 -1.42 -12.34
CA ALA A 267 -14.79 -1.73 -13.41
C ALA A 267 -15.79 -2.81 -12.98
N LEU A 268 -15.33 -3.92 -12.41
CA LEU A 268 -16.21 -4.99 -11.90
C LEU A 268 -17.21 -4.47 -10.87
N LEU A 269 -16.73 -3.67 -9.91
CA LEU A 269 -17.59 -3.05 -8.88
C LEU A 269 -18.61 -2.08 -9.48
N HIS A 270 -18.23 -1.40 -10.57
CA HIS A 270 -19.12 -0.50 -11.32
C HIS A 270 -20.07 -1.24 -12.29
N GLY A 271 -20.02 -2.56 -12.33
CA GLY A 271 -20.85 -3.41 -13.21
C GLY A 271 -20.38 -3.39 -14.66
N LYS A 272 -19.07 -3.29 -14.90
CA LYS A 272 -18.47 -3.36 -16.23
C LYS A 272 -17.52 -4.55 -16.32
N PRO A 273 -17.63 -5.37 -17.39
CA PRO A 273 -16.65 -6.42 -17.64
C PRO A 273 -15.26 -5.84 -17.85
N ALA A 274 -14.24 -6.65 -17.58
CA ALA A 274 -12.86 -6.24 -17.79
C ALA A 274 -12.00 -7.34 -18.43
N ILE A 275 -10.95 -6.92 -19.13
CA ILE A 275 -9.87 -7.76 -19.63
C ILE A 275 -8.58 -7.33 -18.97
N THR A 276 -7.86 -8.28 -18.35
CA THR A 276 -6.59 -8.06 -17.69
C THR A 276 -5.48 -8.78 -18.44
N LEU A 277 -4.57 -8.02 -19.05
CA LEU A 277 -3.48 -8.54 -19.88
C LEU A 277 -2.19 -8.84 -19.11
N GLY A 278 -2.22 -8.72 -17.80
CA GLY A 278 -1.12 -9.00 -16.88
C GLY A 278 -1.62 -9.35 -15.49
N PRO A 279 -0.70 -9.60 -14.55
CA PRO A 279 -1.04 -9.98 -13.18
C PRO A 279 -2.01 -9.00 -12.53
N ASN A 280 -3.16 -9.49 -12.06
CA ASN A 280 -4.22 -8.63 -11.52
C ASN A 280 -5.07 -9.37 -10.49
N ALA A 281 -5.38 -8.73 -9.37
CA ALA A 281 -6.23 -9.29 -8.34
C ALA A 281 -7.67 -9.55 -8.81
N ALA A 282 -8.13 -8.89 -9.88
CA ALA A 282 -9.44 -9.10 -10.49
C ALA A 282 -9.43 -10.20 -11.59
N ALA A 283 -8.27 -10.73 -11.96
CA ALA A 283 -8.12 -11.72 -13.04
C ALA A 283 -9.07 -12.92 -12.92
N PRO A 284 -9.38 -13.46 -11.72
CA PRO A 284 -10.32 -14.57 -11.60
C PRO A 284 -11.72 -14.28 -12.13
N LEU A 285 -12.11 -12.99 -12.23
CA LEU A 285 -13.43 -12.55 -12.71
C LEU A 285 -13.39 -11.89 -14.10
N CYS A 286 -12.21 -11.78 -14.71
CA CYS A 286 -11.97 -11.07 -15.96
C CYS A 286 -11.61 -12.04 -17.09
N SER A 287 -11.84 -11.65 -18.34
CA SER A 287 -11.13 -12.21 -19.49
C SER A 287 -9.64 -11.83 -19.44
N GLN A 288 -8.80 -12.65 -20.09
CA GLN A 288 -7.36 -12.43 -20.11
C GLN A 288 -6.79 -12.33 -21.52
N ARG A 289 -7.65 -12.34 -22.54
CA ARG A 289 -7.30 -12.33 -23.95
C ARG A 289 -8.12 -11.28 -24.70
N LEU A 290 -7.51 -10.62 -25.66
CA LEU A 290 -8.17 -9.56 -26.46
C LEU A 290 -9.12 -10.10 -27.51
N ASP A 291 -8.97 -11.35 -27.95
CA ASP A 291 -9.93 -12.00 -28.87
C ASP A 291 -11.31 -12.24 -28.23
N GLU A 292 -11.40 -12.13 -26.89
CA GLU A 292 -12.66 -12.17 -26.15
C GLU A 292 -13.36 -10.81 -26.03
N ILE A 293 -12.82 -9.74 -26.67
CA ILE A 293 -13.27 -8.36 -26.46
C ILE A 293 -14.76 -8.14 -26.76
N GLU A 294 -15.32 -8.83 -27.75
CA GLU A 294 -16.75 -8.74 -28.08
C GLU A 294 -17.62 -9.52 -27.07
N ASN A 295 -17.09 -10.57 -26.49
CA ASN A 295 -17.78 -11.42 -25.54
C ASN A 295 -16.91 -11.66 -24.30
N PRO A 296 -16.56 -10.61 -23.55
CA PRO A 296 -15.74 -10.73 -22.36
C PRO A 296 -16.51 -11.50 -21.27
N ARG A 297 -15.78 -12.15 -20.38
CA ARG A 297 -16.37 -12.80 -19.20
C ARG A 297 -17.27 -11.82 -18.46
N ILE A 298 -18.48 -12.26 -18.14
CA ILE A 298 -19.46 -11.51 -17.36
C ILE A 298 -19.67 -12.28 -16.05
N PRO A 299 -18.99 -11.90 -14.96
CA PRO A 299 -19.24 -12.53 -13.68
C PRO A 299 -20.64 -12.22 -13.15
N SER A 300 -21.22 -13.14 -12.38
CA SER A 300 -22.44 -12.88 -11.65
C SER A 300 -22.25 -11.83 -10.56
N ILE A 301 -23.33 -11.25 -10.05
CA ILE A 301 -23.23 -10.28 -8.96
C ILE A 301 -22.67 -10.96 -7.70
N GLU A 302 -23.02 -12.20 -7.45
CA GLU A 302 -22.55 -13.00 -6.31
C GLU A 302 -21.05 -13.26 -6.39
N GLU A 303 -20.51 -13.54 -7.59
CA GLU A 303 -19.06 -13.69 -7.80
C GLU A 303 -18.32 -12.37 -7.51
N VAL A 304 -18.87 -11.24 -7.98
CA VAL A 304 -18.26 -9.92 -7.72
C VAL A 304 -18.34 -9.56 -6.22
N GLU A 305 -19.44 -9.87 -5.57
CA GLU A 305 -19.60 -9.65 -4.12
C GLU A 305 -18.64 -10.52 -3.31
N ALA A 306 -18.49 -11.80 -3.65
CA ALA A 306 -17.54 -12.68 -2.98
C ALA A 306 -16.09 -12.18 -3.15
N TRP A 307 -15.71 -11.80 -4.37
CA TRP A 307 -14.41 -11.21 -4.66
C TRP A 307 -14.21 -9.89 -3.89
N ALA A 308 -15.19 -9.00 -3.89
CA ALA A 308 -15.09 -7.70 -3.21
C ALA A 308 -14.93 -7.86 -1.69
N ARG A 309 -15.68 -8.80 -1.08
CA ARG A 309 -15.53 -9.14 0.34
C ARG A 309 -14.13 -9.67 0.62
N HIS A 310 -13.62 -10.59 -0.22
CA HIS A 310 -12.26 -11.09 -0.08
C HIS A 310 -11.21 -9.98 -0.20
N MET A 311 -11.29 -9.13 -1.23
CA MET A 311 -10.36 -8.02 -1.41
C MET A 311 -10.42 -6.98 -0.28
N ALA A 312 -11.58 -6.80 0.36
CA ALA A 312 -11.69 -5.95 1.54
C ALA A 312 -10.86 -6.48 2.73
N TYR A 313 -10.60 -7.79 2.79
CA TYR A 313 -9.69 -8.41 3.77
C TYR A 313 -8.21 -8.35 3.36
N CYS A 314 -7.92 -7.96 2.11
CA CYS A 314 -6.56 -7.76 1.60
C CYS A 314 -6.13 -6.28 1.60
N GLN A 315 -6.95 -5.37 2.15
CA GLN A 315 -6.62 -3.95 2.29
C GLN A 315 -6.98 -3.42 3.67
N PHE A 316 -6.20 -2.45 4.15
CA PHE A 316 -6.25 -2.01 5.54
C PHE A 316 -6.09 -0.50 5.64
N THR A 317 -6.66 0.08 6.68
CA THR A 317 -6.39 1.45 7.08
C THR A 317 -5.07 1.55 7.84
N GLU A 318 -4.52 2.76 7.95
CA GLU A 318 -3.31 2.99 8.74
C GLU A 318 -3.49 2.59 10.22
N VAL A 319 -4.69 2.79 10.78
CA VAL A 319 -5.02 2.40 12.16
C VAL A 319 -4.94 0.88 12.31
N GLU A 320 -5.57 0.12 11.41
CA GLU A 320 -5.55 -1.34 11.42
C GLU A 320 -4.15 -1.93 11.22
N MET A 321 -3.28 -1.20 10.51
CA MET A 321 -1.87 -1.57 10.41
C MET A 321 -1.16 -1.37 11.74
N ARG A 322 -1.37 -0.21 12.39
CA ARG A 322 -0.69 0.18 13.62
C ARG A 322 -1.08 -0.66 14.83
N ASP A 323 -2.35 -1.04 14.94
CA ASP A 323 -2.86 -1.85 16.06
C ASP A 323 -2.67 -3.37 15.87
N GLY A 324 -2.03 -3.77 14.78
CA GLY A 324 -1.74 -5.17 14.47
C GLY A 324 -2.92 -5.95 13.86
N THR A 325 -4.07 -5.32 13.62
CA THR A 325 -5.22 -5.99 12.99
C THR A 325 -4.87 -6.50 11.60
N ALA A 326 -4.17 -5.68 10.79
CA ALA A 326 -3.71 -6.10 9.46
C ALA A 326 -2.81 -7.34 9.54
N TRP A 327 -1.87 -7.34 10.48
CA TRP A 327 -0.95 -8.46 10.68
C TRP A 327 -1.68 -9.75 11.06
N ARG A 328 -2.61 -9.68 12.02
CA ARG A 328 -3.40 -10.85 12.43
C ARG A 328 -4.22 -11.44 11.29
N ILE A 329 -4.87 -10.58 10.49
CA ILE A 329 -5.67 -11.04 9.34
C ILE A 329 -4.78 -11.71 8.29
N LEU A 330 -3.63 -11.12 7.95
CA LEU A 330 -2.73 -11.67 6.93
C LEU A 330 -2.09 -13.00 7.31
N ASN A 331 -1.94 -13.30 8.60
CA ASN A 331 -1.36 -14.57 9.06
C ASN A 331 -2.41 -15.63 9.41
N ASN A 332 -3.68 -15.25 9.54
CA ASN A 332 -4.78 -16.19 9.81
C ASN A 332 -5.66 -16.40 8.55
N ALA A 333 -5.24 -15.91 7.40
CA ALA A 333 -5.99 -15.95 6.14
C ALA A 333 -5.63 -17.17 5.30
#